data_015c1882c0f76731dd740897fea4bef5
#
_entry.id   015c1882c0f76731dd740897fea4bef5
#
_cell.length_a   1.000
_cell.length_b   1.000
_cell.length_c   1.000
_cell.angle_alpha   90.00
_cell.angle_beta   90.00
_cell.angle_gamma   90.00
#
_symmetry.space_group_name_H-M   'P 1'
#
loop_
_entity.id
_entity.type
_entity.pdbx_description
1 polymer ?
#
loop_
_entity_poly.entity_id
_entity_poly.type
_entity_poly.pdbx_seq_one_letter_code
_entity_poly.pdbx_strand_id
1 'polypeptide(L)'
;MDGLLSSLLQCFRKPARDLELMKVDNWFSITVGLARYLVKNASSIRSVFWDSMCGNGIFLQTEVWNAGSRFRCFRAPGDQRDDAIMRLIDWSADESPRVLGIADLERIRNSRMMFERKFDSEIDSNIVKAIESMVG
;
A
#
# COMPACT_ATOMS: atom_id res chain seq x y z
N MET A 1 -21.23 -12.26 -2.06
CA MET A 1 -19.84 -11.82 -2.30
C MET A 1 -19.48 -11.68 -3.77
N ASP A 2 -20.37 -12.03 -4.68
CA ASP A 2 -20.10 -12.09 -6.14
C ASP A 2 -20.27 -10.78 -6.93
N GLY A 3 -20.93 -9.78 -6.35
CA GLY A 3 -21.21 -8.51 -7.06
C GLY A 3 -19.99 -7.59 -7.25
N LEU A 4 -19.04 -7.61 -6.33
CA LEU A 4 -17.83 -6.78 -6.41
C LEU A 4 -16.80 -7.33 -7.40
N LEU A 5 -16.70 -8.64 -7.51
CA LEU A 5 -15.84 -9.32 -8.49
C LEU A 5 -16.36 -9.13 -9.92
N SER A 6 -17.67 -9.22 -10.14
CA SER A 6 -18.26 -9.02 -11.45
C SER A 6 -18.12 -7.58 -11.95
N SER A 7 -18.26 -6.60 -11.05
CA SER A 7 -18.06 -5.18 -11.33
C SER A 7 -16.60 -4.85 -11.66
N LEU A 8 -15.64 -5.51 -11.01
CA LEU A 8 -14.22 -5.38 -11.32
C LEU A 8 -13.85 -5.99 -12.68
N LEU A 9 -14.45 -7.13 -13.04
CA LEU A 9 -14.22 -7.79 -14.33
C LEU A 9 -14.76 -6.99 -15.52
N GLN A 10 -15.76 -6.14 -15.31
CA GLN A 10 -16.27 -5.23 -16.35
C GLN A 10 -15.32 -4.06 -16.65
N CYS A 11 -14.40 -3.74 -15.75
CA CYS A 11 -13.40 -2.68 -15.94
C CYS A 11 -12.20 -3.11 -16.79
N PHE A 12 -12.10 -4.39 -17.15
CA PHE A 12 -10.94 -4.89 -17.89
C PHE A 12 -11.33 -5.30 -19.32
N ARG A 13 -10.76 -4.63 -20.31
CA ARG A 13 -10.49 -5.28 -21.59
C ARG A 13 -9.55 -6.44 -21.29
N LYS A 14 -9.79 -7.62 -21.88
CA LYS A 14 -8.96 -8.83 -21.70
C LYS A 14 -7.49 -8.43 -21.66
N PRO A 15 -6.78 -8.67 -20.55
CA PRO A 15 -5.35 -8.39 -20.51
C PRO A 15 -4.68 -9.16 -21.64
N ALA A 16 -3.70 -8.53 -22.29
CA ALA A 16 -2.94 -9.13 -23.38
C ALA A 16 -2.09 -10.36 -22.94
N ARG A 17 -2.16 -10.72 -21.66
CA ARG A 17 -1.52 -11.87 -21.03
C ARG A 17 -2.51 -12.54 -20.07
N ASP A 18 -2.41 -13.85 -19.93
CA ASP A 18 -3.07 -14.59 -18.86
C ASP A 18 -2.42 -14.23 -17.53
N LEU A 19 -2.96 -13.22 -16.87
CA LEU A 19 -2.53 -12.74 -15.57
C LEU A 19 -3.62 -13.02 -14.54
N GLU A 20 -3.23 -13.60 -13.43
CA GLU A 20 -4.06 -13.67 -12.25
C GLU A 20 -4.06 -12.29 -11.58
N LEU A 21 -5.22 -11.62 -11.59
CA LEU A 21 -5.36 -10.25 -11.08
C LEU A 21 -5.41 -10.26 -9.55
N MET A 22 -4.56 -9.43 -8.95
CA MET A 22 -4.49 -9.28 -7.50
C MET A 22 -4.84 -7.85 -7.09
N LYS A 23 -5.75 -7.71 -6.14
CA LYS A 23 -6.11 -6.42 -5.53
C LYS A 23 -5.74 -6.44 -4.06
N VAL A 24 -4.90 -5.49 -3.66
CA VAL A 24 -4.52 -5.23 -2.27
C VAL A 24 -4.55 -3.72 -2.05
N ASP A 25 -4.08 -3.24 -0.90
CA ASP A 25 -3.95 -1.82 -0.63
C ASP A 25 -2.95 -1.12 -1.54
N ASN A 26 -3.20 0.15 -1.82
CA ASN A 26 -2.28 1.00 -2.59
C ASN A 26 -1.04 1.43 -1.79
N TRP A 27 -0.96 1.07 -0.54
CA TRP A 27 0.16 1.36 0.33
C TRP A 27 1.17 0.23 0.28
N PHE A 28 2.34 0.49 -0.26
CA PHE A 28 3.39 -0.53 -0.36
C PHE A 28 4.77 0.11 -0.17
N SER A 29 5.71 -0.71 0.27
CA SER A 29 7.14 -0.41 0.28
C SER A 29 7.83 -1.44 -0.59
N ILE A 30 8.66 -1.00 -1.51
CA ILE A 30 9.30 -1.87 -2.49
C ILE A 30 10.82 -1.74 -2.45
N THR A 31 11.50 -2.83 -2.76
CA THR A 31 12.95 -2.82 -2.91
C THR A 31 13.37 -2.13 -4.22
N VAL A 32 14.60 -1.62 -4.26
CA VAL A 32 15.19 -1.07 -5.48
C VAL A 32 15.19 -2.11 -6.62
N GLY A 33 15.36 -3.40 -6.29
CA GLY A 33 15.30 -4.48 -7.27
C GLY A 33 13.93 -4.60 -7.94
N LEU A 34 12.85 -4.53 -7.15
CA LEU A 34 11.48 -4.52 -7.69
C LEU A 34 11.20 -3.25 -8.48
N ALA A 35 11.64 -2.08 -7.98
CA ALA A 35 11.48 -0.82 -8.71
C ALA A 35 12.14 -0.87 -10.10
N ARG A 36 13.36 -1.38 -10.20
CA ARG A 36 14.06 -1.57 -11.49
C ARG A 36 13.33 -2.54 -12.42
N TYR A 37 12.77 -3.62 -11.87
CA TYR A 37 11.96 -4.55 -12.65
C TYR A 37 10.72 -3.87 -13.23
N LEU A 38 9.98 -3.11 -12.43
CA LEU A 38 8.79 -2.39 -12.88
C LEU A 38 9.13 -1.36 -13.97
N VAL A 39 10.19 -0.59 -13.79
CA VAL A 39 10.65 0.38 -14.80
C VAL A 39 11.05 -0.31 -16.11
N LYS A 40 11.80 -1.42 -16.02
CA LYS A 40 12.19 -2.20 -17.20
C LYS A 40 11.00 -2.77 -17.99
N ASN A 41 9.91 -3.09 -17.28
CA ASN A 41 8.70 -3.67 -17.88
C ASN A 41 7.56 -2.65 -18.05
N ALA A 42 7.83 -1.36 -17.88
CA ALA A 42 6.81 -0.31 -17.82
C ALA A 42 5.89 -0.26 -19.04
N SER A 43 6.42 -0.45 -20.25
CA SER A 43 5.61 -0.48 -21.47
C SER A 43 4.63 -1.65 -21.49
N SER A 44 5.06 -2.83 -21.07
CA SER A 44 4.22 -4.02 -20.98
C SER A 44 3.16 -3.88 -19.87
N ILE A 45 3.54 -3.37 -18.71
CA ILE A 45 2.62 -3.08 -17.60
C ILE A 45 1.56 -2.07 -18.07
N ARG A 46 2.01 -0.99 -18.69
CA ARG A 46 1.11 0.04 -19.21
C ARG A 46 0.12 -0.53 -20.22
N SER A 47 0.54 -1.36 -21.17
CA SER A 47 -0.36 -1.95 -22.16
C SER A 47 -1.47 -2.82 -21.55
N VAL A 48 -1.22 -3.40 -20.37
CA VAL A 48 -2.21 -4.20 -19.64
C VAL A 48 -3.17 -3.33 -18.81
N PHE A 49 -2.65 -2.31 -18.12
CA PHE A 49 -3.40 -1.59 -17.10
C PHE A 49 -3.82 -0.17 -17.49
N TRP A 50 -3.48 0.31 -18.70
CA TRP A 50 -3.73 1.68 -19.14
C TRP A 50 -5.20 2.09 -19.06
N ASP A 51 -6.09 1.23 -19.52
CA ASP A 51 -7.53 1.50 -19.58
C ASP A 51 -8.28 1.01 -18.31
N SER A 52 -7.56 0.60 -17.27
CA SER A 52 -8.20 0.11 -16.06
C SER A 52 -8.55 1.25 -15.10
N MET A 53 -9.79 1.30 -14.64
CA MET A 53 -10.30 2.33 -13.73
C MET A 53 -9.60 2.34 -12.36
N CYS A 54 -8.95 1.25 -11.97
CA CYS A 54 -8.24 1.07 -10.69
C CYS A 54 -6.81 0.54 -10.89
N GLY A 55 -6.17 0.88 -12.01
CA GLY A 55 -4.85 0.37 -12.39
C GLY A 55 -3.79 0.52 -11.29
N ASN A 56 -3.80 1.64 -10.58
CA ASN A 56 -2.90 1.91 -9.46
C ASN A 56 -3.05 0.94 -8.27
N GLY A 57 -4.25 0.39 -8.05
CA GLY A 57 -4.55 -0.54 -6.95
C GLY A 57 -4.33 -2.01 -7.25
N ILE A 58 -3.92 -2.36 -8.48
CA ILE A 58 -3.85 -3.76 -8.91
C ILE A 58 -2.57 -4.11 -9.67
N PHE A 59 -1.93 -3.15 -10.38
CA PHE A 59 -0.80 -3.50 -11.25
C PHE A 59 0.38 -4.09 -10.50
N LEU A 60 0.78 -3.48 -9.38
CA LEU A 60 1.95 -3.92 -8.62
C LEU A 60 1.76 -5.32 -8.07
N GLN A 61 0.64 -5.54 -7.41
CA GLN A 61 0.32 -6.82 -6.77
C GLN A 61 0.17 -7.92 -7.82
N THR A 62 -0.46 -7.60 -8.95
CA THR A 62 -0.58 -8.52 -10.08
C THR A 62 0.78 -8.88 -10.65
N GLU A 63 1.67 -7.91 -10.88
CA GLU A 63 3.02 -8.18 -11.40
C GLU A 63 3.86 -9.00 -10.41
N VAL A 64 3.79 -8.71 -9.11
CA VAL A 64 4.52 -9.45 -8.08
C VAL A 64 4.00 -10.89 -7.96
N TRP A 65 2.68 -11.06 -7.96
CA TRP A 65 2.04 -12.38 -7.88
C TRP A 65 2.42 -13.26 -9.06
N ASN A 66 2.28 -12.75 -10.28
CA ASN A 66 2.58 -13.50 -11.50
C ASN A 66 4.10 -13.71 -11.73
N ALA A 67 4.94 -12.97 -11.05
CA ALA A 67 6.38 -13.20 -11.02
C ALA A 67 6.79 -14.41 -10.14
N GLY A 68 5.86 -14.98 -9.40
CA GLY A 68 6.07 -16.14 -8.54
C GLY A 68 7.14 -15.90 -7.46
N SER A 69 8.10 -16.82 -7.31
CA SER A 69 9.14 -16.75 -6.29
C SER A 69 10.24 -15.71 -6.57
N ARG A 70 10.16 -14.96 -7.65
CA ARG A 70 11.18 -13.97 -8.04
C ARG A 70 11.34 -12.85 -7.00
N PHE A 71 10.24 -12.46 -6.34
CA PHE A 71 10.24 -11.44 -5.31
C PHE A 71 9.81 -12.03 -3.98
N ARG A 72 10.57 -11.70 -2.94
CA ARG A 72 10.20 -12.03 -1.56
C ARG A 72 9.33 -10.91 -1.02
N CYS A 73 8.11 -11.25 -0.65
CA CYS A 73 7.21 -10.34 0.03
C CYS A 73 7.38 -10.45 1.54
N PHE A 74 7.34 -9.32 2.23
CA PHE A 74 7.22 -9.30 3.67
C PHE A 74 5.86 -9.89 4.06
N ARG A 75 5.88 -10.77 5.05
CA ARG A 75 4.66 -11.31 5.67
C ARG A 75 4.69 -10.96 7.14
N ALA A 76 3.73 -10.19 7.59
CA ALA A 76 3.60 -9.88 9.00
C ALA A 76 3.26 -11.14 9.81
N PRO A 77 3.83 -11.31 11.00
CA PRO A 77 3.41 -12.35 11.92
C PRO A 77 1.94 -12.13 12.33
N GLY A 78 1.11 -13.17 12.23
CA GLY A 78 -0.28 -13.11 12.68
C GLY A 78 -1.26 -12.45 11.72
N ASP A 79 -0.90 -12.29 10.46
CA ASP A 79 -1.79 -11.81 9.38
C ASP A 79 -2.39 -10.41 9.65
N GLN A 80 -1.64 -9.56 10.36
CA GLN A 80 -2.05 -8.17 10.62
C GLN A 80 -1.82 -7.34 9.35
N ARG A 81 -2.90 -6.82 8.78
CA ARG A 81 -2.89 -6.06 7.52
C ARG A 81 -1.99 -4.83 7.59
N ASP A 82 -2.08 -4.06 8.66
CA ASP A 82 -1.32 -2.82 8.84
C ASP A 82 0.18 -3.11 8.98
N ASP A 83 0.54 -4.19 9.66
CA ASP A 83 1.93 -4.64 9.78
C ASP A 83 2.53 -5.02 8.43
N ALA A 84 1.72 -5.61 7.53
CA ALA A 84 2.19 -6.04 6.22
C ALA A 84 2.60 -4.85 5.31
N ILE A 85 1.96 -3.70 5.47
CA ILE A 85 2.29 -2.48 4.72
C ILE A 85 3.35 -1.61 5.43
N MET A 86 3.82 -2.02 6.61
CA MET A 86 4.82 -1.31 7.42
C MET A 86 4.38 0.13 7.77
N ARG A 87 3.09 0.32 8.05
CA ARG A 87 2.51 1.63 8.40
C ARG A 87 1.64 1.54 9.64
N LEU A 88 1.88 2.44 10.59
CA LEU A 88 0.97 2.67 11.69
C LEU A 88 -0.17 3.57 11.23
N ILE A 89 -1.36 2.99 11.09
CA ILE A 89 -2.58 3.69 10.69
C ILE A 89 -3.65 3.39 11.72
N ASP A 90 -4.32 4.43 12.20
CA ASP A 90 -5.42 4.26 13.13
C ASP A 90 -6.75 4.38 12.39
N TRP A 91 -7.41 3.26 12.18
CA TRP A 91 -8.69 3.14 11.49
C TRP A 91 -9.90 3.24 12.43
N SER A 92 -9.72 3.77 13.64
CA SER A 92 -10.81 3.90 14.60
C SER A 92 -11.85 4.97 14.26
N ALA A 93 -11.57 5.84 13.28
CA ALA A 93 -12.53 6.79 12.75
C ALA A 93 -13.30 6.19 11.54
N ASP A 94 -14.58 6.54 11.38
CA ASP A 94 -15.50 5.84 10.48
C ASP A 94 -15.11 5.92 8.99
N GLU A 95 -14.72 7.07 8.48
CA GLU A 95 -14.50 7.29 7.05
C GLU A 95 -13.05 7.46 6.63
N SER A 96 -12.18 7.81 7.57
CA SER A 96 -10.76 8.07 7.29
C SER A 96 -9.89 7.69 8.49
N PRO A 97 -8.60 7.48 8.31
CA PRO A 97 -7.71 7.28 9.45
C PRO A 97 -7.79 8.44 10.44
N ARG A 98 -7.83 8.12 11.73
CA ARG A 98 -7.77 9.10 12.81
C ARG A 98 -6.46 9.90 12.73
N VAL A 99 -6.51 11.18 13.01
CA VAL A 99 -5.32 12.01 13.14
C VAL A 99 -4.59 11.61 14.43
N LEU A 100 -3.31 11.28 14.29
CA LEU A 100 -2.41 10.97 15.41
C LEU A 100 -1.96 12.29 16.05
N GLY A 101 -2.02 12.35 17.38
CA GLY A 101 -1.61 13.50 18.17
C GLY A 101 -0.47 13.19 19.12
N ILE A 102 -0.07 14.19 19.93
CA ILE A 102 1.05 14.06 20.90
C ILE A 102 0.82 12.92 21.89
N ALA A 103 -0.41 12.58 22.22
CA ALA A 103 -0.74 11.44 23.07
C ALA A 103 -0.37 10.08 22.45
N ASP A 104 -0.23 10.01 21.13
CA ASP A 104 0.16 8.79 20.42
C ASP A 104 1.70 8.63 20.32
N LEU A 105 2.48 9.60 20.78
CA LEU A 105 3.94 9.62 20.58
C LEU A 105 4.62 8.35 21.08
N GLU A 106 4.25 7.85 22.26
CA GLU A 106 4.81 6.60 22.80
C GLU A 106 4.43 5.37 21.96
N ARG A 107 3.20 5.33 21.44
CA ARG A 107 2.76 4.28 20.51
C ARG A 107 3.58 4.31 19.23
N ILE A 108 3.85 5.50 18.68
CA ILE A 108 4.68 5.72 17.48
C ILE A 108 6.11 5.27 17.76
N ARG A 109 6.72 5.70 18.85
CA ARG A 109 8.10 5.33 19.24
C ARG A 109 8.31 3.83 19.38
N ASN A 110 7.31 3.15 19.95
CA ASN A 110 7.37 1.70 20.16
C ASN A 110 6.88 0.89 18.98
N SER A 111 6.39 1.54 17.92
CA SER A 111 5.98 0.86 16.69
C SER A 111 7.22 0.31 15.97
N ARG A 112 7.05 -0.79 15.25
CA ARG A 112 8.05 -1.32 14.33
C ARG A 112 7.80 -0.89 12.89
N MET A 113 6.89 0.07 12.71
CA MET A 113 6.48 0.54 11.40
C MET A 113 7.51 1.52 10.86
N MET A 114 7.63 1.56 9.53
CA MET A 114 8.54 2.48 8.84
C MET A 114 7.91 3.85 8.60
N PHE A 115 6.59 3.91 8.63
CA PHE A 115 5.82 5.13 8.36
C PHE A 115 4.59 5.18 9.25
N GLU A 116 4.16 6.38 9.58
CA GLU A 116 2.94 6.62 10.35
C GLU A 116 2.04 7.62 9.63
N ARG A 117 0.72 7.46 9.85
CA ARG A 117 -0.29 8.41 9.39
C ARG A 117 -1.58 8.27 10.20
N LYS A 118 -2.37 9.31 10.24
CA LYS A 118 -2.36 10.58 9.57
C LYS A 118 -1.91 11.64 10.58
N PHE A 119 -1.10 12.60 10.16
CA PHE A 119 -0.80 13.79 10.93
C PHE A 119 -1.46 15.00 10.31
N ASP A 120 -1.84 15.97 11.14
CA ASP A 120 -2.40 17.23 10.74
C ASP A 120 -1.88 18.32 11.69
N SER A 121 -1.08 19.23 11.16
CA SER A 121 -0.46 20.29 11.94
C SER A 121 -1.43 21.35 12.43
N GLU A 122 -2.62 21.46 11.81
CA GLU A 122 -3.68 22.34 12.27
C GLU A 122 -4.41 21.75 13.49
N ILE A 123 -4.45 20.43 13.62
CA ILE A 123 -5.06 19.71 14.74
C ILE A 123 -4.07 19.59 15.90
N ASP A 124 -2.84 19.12 15.61
CA ASP A 124 -1.79 18.98 16.63
C ASP A 124 -0.39 19.16 16.02
N SER A 125 0.13 20.39 16.12
CA SER A 125 1.49 20.71 15.66
C SER A 125 2.58 20.14 16.57
N ASN A 126 2.28 19.74 17.82
CA ASN A 126 3.28 19.27 18.76
C ASN A 126 3.77 17.87 18.37
N ILE A 127 2.88 17.01 17.85
CA ILE A 127 3.31 15.69 17.40
C ILE A 127 4.28 15.79 16.21
N VAL A 128 4.04 16.71 15.28
CA VAL A 128 4.92 16.91 14.11
C VAL A 128 6.33 17.35 14.60
N LYS A 129 6.40 18.34 15.46
CA LYS A 129 7.68 18.81 16.07
C LYS A 129 8.39 17.71 16.84
N ALA A 130 7.64 16.91 17.60
CA ALA A 130 8.22 15.80 18.36
C ALA A 130 8.83 14.74 17.44
N ILE A 131 8.16 14.39 16.33
CA ILE A 131 8.68 13.44 15.34
C ILE A 131 9.89 14.01 14.60
N GLU A 132 9.85 15.27 14.16
CA GLU A 132 11.00 15.93 13.54
C GLU A 132 12.24 15.87 14.45
N SER A 133 12.07 16.10 15.76
CA SER A 133 13.17 16.01 16.71
C SER A 133 13.69 14.59 16.96
N MET A 134 12.94 13.56 16.59
CA MET A 134 13.37 12.16 16.71
C MET A 134 14.15 11.66 15.49
N VAL A 135 13.94 12.28 14.33
CA VAL A 135 14.49 11.82 13.04
C VAL A 135 15.70 12.67 12.62
N GLY A 136 15.83 13.88 13.12
CA GLY A 136 16.95 14.80 12.87
C GLY A 136 18.07 14.58 13.84
#